data_dccc98e99fd4ceaae014bb6e1ff07f71
#
_entry.id   dccc98e99fd4ceaae014bb6e1ff07f71
#
_cell.length_a   1.000
_cell.length_b   1.000
_cell.length_c   1.000
_cell.angle_alpha   90.00
_cell.angle_beta   90.00
_cell.angle_gamma   90.00
#
_symmetry.space_group_name_H-M   'P 1'
#
loop_
_entity.id
_entity.type
_entity.pdbx_description
1 polymer ?
#
loop_
_entity_poly.entity_id
_entity_poly.type
_entity_poly.pdbx_seq_one_letter_code
_entity_poly.pdbx_strand_id
1 'polypeptide(L)'
;MLVRVVLSAFIISSVVFNFFLPEAEAGTRESHLKFESGWIRVTSSGHPMTAGYITISNNGSKDVVLMSVSSTVAKMVELHETTFHNNVMKMRELKNGIKIPANGIIHLKPKGLHLM
;
A
#
# COMPACT_ATOMS: atom_id res chain seq x y z
N MET A 1 68.66 -26.00 48.39
CA MET A 1 67.19 -26.11 48.48
C MET A 1 66.57 -25.20 47.44
N LEU A 2 66.18 -25.79 46.28
CA LEU A 2 65.61 -25.02 45.18
C LEU A 2 64.09 -24.99 45.30
N VAL A 3 63.52 -23.82 45.49
CA VAL A 3 62.08 -23.62 45.48
C VAL A 3 61.68 -23.37 44.01
N ARG A 4 60.96 -24.31 43.41
CA ARG A 4 60.33 -24.10 42.10
C ARG A 4 59.00 -23.48 42.31
N VAL A 5 58.80 -22.20 41.88
CA VAL A 5 57.56 -21.58 41.76
C VAL A 5 56.94 -21.96 40.41
N VAL A 6 55.85 -22.73 40.46
CA VAL A 6 55.06 -23.04 39.26
C VAL A 6 54.02 -21.94 39.12
N LEU A 7 54.20 -21.08 38.14
CA LEU A 7 53.21 -20.10 37.75
C LEU A 7 52.16 -20.76 36.85
N SER A 8 51.00 -21.09 37.41
CA SER A 8 49.85 -21.52 36.62
C SER A 8 49.23 -20.33 35.93
N ALA A 9 49.40 -20.21 34.63
CA ALA A 9 48.70 -19.25 33.81
C ALA A 9 47.26 -19.71 33.60
N PHE A 10 46.29 -19.03 34.27
CA PHE A 10 44.89 -19.20 33.97
C PHE A 10 44.59 -18.48 32.65
N ILE A 11 44.36 -19.22 31.59
CA ILE A 11 43.85 -18.70 30.34
C ILE A 11 42.34 -18.57 30.51
N ILE A 12 41.85 -17.35 30.75
CA ILE A 12 40.42 -17.03 30.71
C ILE A 12 40.06 -16.92 29.23
N SER A 13 39.48 -17.98 28.70
CA SER A 13 38.85 -17.98 27.39
C SER A 13 37.54 -17.22 27.50
N SER A 14 37.53 -15.94 27.12
CA SER A 14 36.28 -15.15 26.97
C SER A 14 35.59 -15.63 25.71
N VAL A 15 34.59 -16.50 25.90
CA VAL A 15 33.63 -16.84 24.85
C VAL A 15 32.77 -15.60 24.60
N VAL A 16 33.09 -14.84 23.55
CA VAL A 16 32.20 -13.78 23.05
C VAL A 16 31.02 -14.47 22.38
N PHE A 17 29.90 -14.54 23.12
CA PHE A 17 28.64 -15.01 22.57
C PHE A 17 28.09 -13.87 21.71
N ASN A 18 28.40 -13.88 20.42
CA ASN A 18 27.76 -12.98 19.45
C ASN A 18 26.28 -13.32 19.39
N PHE A 19 25.48 -12.53 20.11
CA PHE A 19 24.03 -12.55 19.97
C PHE A 19 23.70 -11.93 18.60
N PHE A 20 23.58 -12.77 17.58
CA PHE A 20 23.00 -12.38 16.30
C PHE A 20 21.52 -12.13 16.56
N LEU A 21 21.16 -10.86 16.83
CA LEU A 21 19.79 -10.43 16.71
C LEU A 21 19.45 -10.47 15.21
N PRO A 22 18.42 -11.20 14.78
CA PRO A 22 17.96 -11.05 13.42
C PRO A 22 17.48 -9.58 13.29
N GLU A 23 18.22 -8.77 12.55
CA GLU A 23 17.69 -7.52 12.04
C GLU A 23 16.44 -7.92 11.27
N ALA A 24 15.28 -7.50 11.79
CA ALA A 24 14.05 -7.53 11.02
C ALA A 24 14.32 -6.62 9.83
N GLU A 25 14.66 -7.20 8.69
CA GLU A 25 14.63 -6.48 7.43
C GLU A 25 13.21 -5.94 7.28
N ALA A 26 13.08 -4.64 7.51
CA ALA A 26 11.93 -3.90 7.04
C ALA A 26 12.00 -3.99 5.51
N GLY A 27 11.52 -5.13 4.98
CA GLY A 27 11.40 -5.33 3.56
C GLY A 27 10.60 -4.15 3.03
N THR A 28 11.23 -3.29 2.27
CA THR A 28 10.56 -2.36 1.40
C THR A 28 9.61 -3.23 0.59
N ARG A 29 8.32 -3.20 0.97
CA ARG A 29 7.27 -3.82 0.16
C ARG A 29 7.27 -3.06 -1.15
N GLU A 30 7.98 -3.61 -2.11
CA GLU A 30 7.98 -3.10 -3.46
C GLU A 30 6.52 -3.07 -3.90
N SER A 31 6.00 -1.88 -4.07
CA SER A 31 4.62 -1.72 -4.51
C SER A 31 4.56 -2.15 -5.97
N HIS A 32 3.96 -3.29 -6.23
CA HIS A 32 3.71 -3.77 -7.60
C HIS A 32 2.56 -3.01 -8.28
N LEU A 33 2.01 -1.99 -7.62
CA LEU A 33 0.97 -1.15 -8.18
C LEU A 33 1.57 -0.01 -8.99
N LYS A 34 1.04 0.19 -10.19
CA LYS A 34 1.37 1.32 -11.05
C LYS A 34 0.12 2.16 -11.27
N PHE A 35 0.27 3.47 -11.15
CA PHE A 35 -0.80 4.44 -11.28
C PHE A 35 -0.52 5.30 -12.51
N GLU A 36 -1.49 5.41 -13.42
CA GLU A 36 -1.33 6.10 -14.70
C GLU A 36 -2.58 6.90 -15.05
N SER A 37 -2.39 7.95 -15.85
CA SER A 37 -3.49 8.73 -16.46
C SER A 37 -4.51 9.27 -15.46
N GLY A 38 -4.04 9.70 -14.29
CA GLY A 38 -4.91 10.32 -13.27
C GLY A 38 -5.38 11.71 -13.69
N TRP A 39 -6.68 11.98 -13.50
CA TRP A 39 -7.26 13.29 -13.73
C TRP A 39 -8.49 13.52 -12.84
N ILE A 40 -8.81 14.78 -12.62
CA ILE A 40 -9.95 15.21 -11.81
C ILE A 40 -10.83 16.10 -12.69
N ARG A 41 -12.13 15.89 -12.60
CA ARG A 41 -13.08 16.75 -13.28
C ARG A 41 -13.07 18.14 -12.65
N VAL A 42 -12.92 19.17 -13.46
CA VAL A 42 -13.08 20.54 -13.01
C VAL A 42 -14.56 20.80 -12.73
N THR A 43 -14.86 21.38 -11.59
CA THR A 43 -16.21 21.83 -11.21
C THR A 43 -16.26 23.34 -11.15
N SER A 44 -17.44 23.91 -11.38
CA SER A 44 -17.64 25.34 -11.18
C SER A 44 -17.61 25.69 -9.70
N SER A 45 -17.32 26.96 -9.41
CA SER A 45 -17.32 27.50 -8.05
C SER A 45 -18.65 27.21 -7.35
N GLY A 46 -18.58 26.73 -6.10
CA GLY A 46 -19.75 26.41 -5.28
C GLY A 46 -20.23 24.97 -5.35
N HIS A 47 -19.64 24.13 -6.20
CA HIS A 47 -19.90 22.68 -6.17
C HIS A 47 -18.98 21.99 -5.17
N PRO A 48 -19.51 21.38 -4.10
CA PRO A 48 -18.69 20.79 -3.04
C PRO A 48 -18.08 19.43 -3.41
N MET A 49 -18.51 18.83 -4.53
CA MET A 49 -18.10 17.48 -4.95
C MET A 49 -17.57 17.46 -6.36
N THR A 50 -16.60 16.59 -6.60
CA THR A 50 -16.08 16.29 -7.93
C THR A 50 -15.72 14.82 -8.04
N ALA A 51 -15.38 14.38 -9.24
CA ALA A 51 -14.95 13.02 -9.50
C ALA A 51 -13.50 12.97 -9.99
N GLY A 52 -12.77 11.96 -9.54
CA GLY A 52 -11.42 11.65 -9.97
C GLY A 52 -11.35 10.28 -10.62
N TYR A 53 -10.43 10.13 -11.54
CA TYR A 53 -10.24 8.94 -12.37
C TYR A 53 -8.78 8.61 -12.50
N ILE A 54 -8.46 7.32 -12.54
CA ILE A 54 -7.09 6.83 -12.65
C ILE A 54 -7.07 5.39 -13.14
N THR A 55 -6.03 5.01 -13.84
CA THR A 55 -5.76 3.61 -14.18
C THR A 55 -4.78 3.03 -13.17
N ILE A 56 -5.08 1.86 -12.64
CA ILE A 56 -4.26 1.16 -11.67
C ILE A 56 -3.95 -0.23 -12.19
N SER A 57 -2.66 -0.53 -12.33
CA SER A 57 -2.16 -1.85 -12.72
C SER A 57 -1.56 -2.55 -11.51
N ASN A 58 -1.89 -3.81 -11.31
CA ASN A 58 -1.26 -4.67 -10.33
C ASN A 58 -0.30 -5.64 -11.04
N ASN A 59 0.97 -5.37 -11.00
CA ASN A 59 2.02 -6.21 -11.61
C ASN A 59 2.49 -7.32 -10.66
N GLY A 60 1.88 -7.45 -9.50
CA GLY A 60 2.17 -8.50 -8.53
C GLY A 60 1.43 -9.80 -8.80
N SER A 61 1.85 -10.85 -8.12
CA SER A 61 1.28 -12.20 -8.22
C SER A 61 0.08 -12.45 -7.30
N LYS A 62 -0.34 -11.44 -6.53
CA LYS A 62 -1.45 -11.52 -5.59
C LYS A 62 -2.48 -10.43 -5.87
N ASP A 63 -3.74 -10.76 -5.62
CA ASP A 63 -4.82 -9.77 -5.64
C ASP A 63 -4.59 -8.71 -4.55
N VAL A 64 -4.93 -7.48 -4.86
CA VAL A 64 -4.87 -6.34 -3.94
C VAL A 64 -6.25 -5.71 -3.87
N VAL A 65 -6.61 -5.14 -2.74
CA VAL A 65 -7.84 -4.38 -2.56
C VAL A 65 -7.50 -2.93 -2.25
N LEU A 66 -7.98 -2.02 -3.08
CA LEU A 66 -7.95 -0.58 -2.81
C LEU A 66 -9.04 -0.25 -1.80
N MET A 67 -8.67 -0.03 -0.54
CA MET A 67 -9.62 0.19 0.55
C MET A 67 -10.04 1.64 0.72
N SER A 68 -9.11 2.56 0.53
CA SER A 68 -9.36 3.99 0.74
C SER A 68 -8.38 4.86 -0.04
N VAL A 69 -8.78 6.09 -0.27
CA VAL A 69 -7.96 7.13 -0.88
C VAL A 69 -8.10 8.39 -0.03
N SER A 70 -7.04 9.14 0.09
CA SER A 70 -7.05 10.45 0.75
C SER A 70 -6.40 11.51 -0.13
N SER A 71 -6.72 12.76 0.12
CA SER A 71 -6.15 13.90 -0.60
C SER A 71 -5.97 15.08 0.36
N THR A 72 -4.95 15.88 0.13
CA THR A 72 -4.73 17.12 0.88
C THR A 72 -5.69 18.24 0.47
N VAL A 73 -6.33 18.11 -0.68
CA VAL A 73 -7.25 19.13 -1.24
C VAL A 73 -8.72 18.77 -1.07
N ALA A 74 -9.02 17.61 -0.51
CA ALA A 74 -10.38 17.17 -0.24
C ALA A 74 -10.52 16.71 1.22
N LYS A 75 -11.63 17.04 1.86
CA LYS A 75 -11.92 16.60 3.23
C LYS A 75 -12.13 15.08 3.31
N MET A 76 -12.71 14.54 2.27
CA MET A 76 -13.07 13.12 2.17
C MET A 76 -12.98 12.67 0.71
N VAL A 77 -12.51 11.45 0.49
CA VAL A 77 -12.51 10.79 -0.80
C VAL A 77 -13.15 9.42 -0.64
N GLU A 78 -14.15 9.15 -1.44
CA GLU A 78 -14.88 7.89 -1.43
C GLU A 78 -14.69 7.12 -2.73
N LEU A 79 -14.71 5.79 -2.65
CA LEU A 79 -14.70 4.91 -3.81
C LEU A 79 -16.15 4.67 -4.24
N HIS A 80 -16.48 5.00 -5.47
CA HIS A 80 -17.83 4.88 -6.01
C HIS A 80 -17.87 4.06 -7.28
N GLU A 81 -19.05 3.50 -7.54
CA GLU A 81 -19.38 2.83 -8.79
C GLU A 81 -20.67 3.38 -9.36
N THR A 82 -20.66 3.67 -10.63
CA THR A 82 -21.87 3.97 -11.40
C THR A 82 -22.33 2.73 -12.13
N THR A 83 -23.60 2.36 -11.95
CA THR A 83 -24.25 1.25 -12.67
C THR A 83 -25.46 1.76 -13.44
N PHE A 84 -25.76 1.08 -14.54
CA PHE A 84 -26.96 1.34 -15.33
C PHE A 84 -27.90 0.14 -15.22
N HIS A 85 -29.12 0.41 -14.81
CA HIS A 85 -30.16 -0.61 -14.79
C HIS A 85 -31.44 0.01 -15.34
N ASN A 86 -32.02 -0.61 -16.36
CA ASN A 86 -33.21 -0.11 -17.08
C ASN A 86 -33.11 1.37 -17.48
N ASN A 87 -31.98 1.77 -18.04
CA ASN A 87 -31.66 3.16 -18.41
C ASN A 87 -31.60 4.16 -17.25
N VAL A 88 -31.64 3.68 -16.02
CA VAL A 88 -31.45 4.49 -14.81
C VAL A 88 -30.03 4.36 -14.32
N MET A 89 -29.35 5.49 -14.22
CA MET A 89 -28.00 5.57 -13.63
C MET A 89 -28.12 5.60 -12.12
N LYS A 90 -27.40 4.67 -11.47
CA LYS A 90 -27.27 4.63 -10.00
C LYS A 90 -25.80 4.69 -9.63
N MET A 91 -25.52 5.43 -8.58
CA MET A 91 -24.18 5.58 -8.02
C MET A 91 -24.21 5.04 -6.58
N ARG A 92 -23.20 4.26 -6.21
CA ARG A 92 -23.08 3.72 -4.86
C ARG A 92 -21.64 3.77 -4.38
N GLU A 93 -21.48 3.97 -3.09
CA GLU A 93 -20.20 3.86 -2.42
C GLU A 93 -19.77 2.38 -2.28
N LEU A 94 -18.51 2.11 -2.54
CA LEU A 94 -17.90 0.79 -2.38
C LEU A 94 -17.13 0.71 -1.06
N LYS A 95 -17.84 0.50 0.04
CA LYS A 95 -17.26 0.46 1.41
C LYS A 95 -16.26 -0.67 1.63
N ASN A 96 -16.36 -1.73 0.84
CA ASN A 96 -15.44 -2.89 0.91
C ASN A 96 -14.24 -2.75 -0.03
N GLY A 97 -14.07 -1.59 -0.66
CA GLY A 97 -12.97 -1.31 -1.57
C GLY A 97 -13.16 -1.87 -2.98
N ILE A 98 -12.11 -1.75 -3.77
CA ILE A 98 -12.06 -2.20 -5.16
C ILE A 98 -10.95 -3.24 -5.29
N LYS A 99 -11.29 -4.44 -5.76
CA LYS A 99 -10.33 -5.51 -6.00
C LYS A 99 -9.55 -5.22 -7.29
N ILE A 100 -8.23 -5.30 -7.19
CA ILE A 100 -7.30 -5.23 -8.30
C ILE A 100 -6.64 -6.60 -8.44
N PRO A 101 -7.05 -7.42 -9.43
CA PRO A 101 -6.53 -8.77 -9.57
C PRO A 101 -5.03 -8.81 -9.79
N ALA A 102 -4.39 -9.91 -9.41
CA ALA A 102 -3.01 -10.19 -9.76
C ALA A 102 -2.81 -10.09 -11.27
N ASN A 103 -1.75 -9.40 -11.70
CA ASN A 103 -1.46 -9.13 -13.13
C ASN A 103 -2.62 -8.47 -13.88
N GLY A 104 -3.50 -7.79 -13.15
CA GLY A 104 -4.69 -7.13 -13.69
C GLY A 104 -4.59 -5.62 -13.71
N ILE A 105 -5.53 -5.01 -14.42
CA ILE A 105 -5.66 -3.57 -14.56
C ILE A 105 -7.11 -3.20 -14.25
N ILE A 106 -7.30 -2.14 -13.48
CA ILE A 106 -8.61 -1.50 -13.31
C ILE A 106 -8.56 -0.07 -13.85
N HIS A 107 -9.67 0.36 -14.41
CA HIS A 107 -9.85 1.72 -14.90
C HIS A 107 -10.95 2.41 -14.12
N LEU A 108 -10.59 3.41 -13.34
CA LEU A 108 -11.56 4.35 -12.80
C LEU A 108 -11.84 5.37 -13.90
N LYS A 109 -13.07 5.40 -14.39
CA LYS A 109 -13.47 6.18 -15.56
C LYS A 109 -14.91 6.69 -15.42
N PRO A 110 -15.30 7.74 -16.17
CA PRO A 110 -16.68 8.20 -16.20
C PRO A 110 -17.66 7.07 -16.50
N LYS A 111 -18.81 7.08 -15.84
CA LYS A 111 -19.86 6.05 -15.93
C LYS A 111 -19.47 4.66 -15.42
N GLY A 112 -18.39 4.54 -14.66
CA GLY A 112 -17.92 3.32 -14.04
C GLY A 112 -17.43 3.55 -12.63
N LEU A 113 -16.35 2.86 -12.25
CA LEU A 113 -15.64 3.10 -11.00
C LEU A 113 -15.03 4.50 -11.00
N HIS A 114 -15.06 5.20 -9.86
CA HIS A 114 -14.48 6.53 -9.73
C HIS A 114 -14.23 6.92 -8.27
N LEU A 115 -13.42 7.94 -8.09
CA LEU A 115 -13.25 8.64 -6.82
C LEU A 115 -14.26 9.77 -6.75
N MET A 116 -14.92 9.92 -5.60
CA MET A 116 -15.86 11.01 -5.35
C MET A 116 -15.35 11.87 -4.20
#